data_3efa88b70a4f3341696f8800958b662d
#
_entry.id   3efa88b70a4f3341696f8800958b662d
#
_cell.length_a   1.000
_cell.length_b   1.000
_cell.length_c   1.000
_cell.angle_alpha   90.00
_cell.angle_beta   90.00
_cell.angle_gamma   90.00
#
_symmetry.space_group_name_H-M   'P 1'
#
loop_
_entity.id
_entity.type
_entity.pdbx_description
1 polymer ?
#
loop_
_entity_poly.entity_id
_entity_poly.type
_entity_poly.pdbx_seq_one_letter_code
_entity_poly.pdbx_strand_id
1 'polypeptide(L)'
;MAELETDGWITMIAGIRRRTLAAGEQMMQMLVALDPGSQLPEHQHPHEQLTYVLQGRLRFFIAGVARELGPGESLCIPGGTPHAAEALEPTLVVDTFSPPREDLLEEDRSLKR
;
A
#
# COMPACT_ATOMS: atom_id res chain seq x y z
N MET A 1 5.69 -18.20 2.11
CA MET A 1 5.96 -17.51 0.86
C MET A 1 7.42 -17.15 0.73
N ALA A 2 8.24 -18.19 0.83
CA ALA A 2 9.68 -17.97 0.68
C ALA A 2 10.01 -17.36 -0.67
N GLU A 3 9.13 -17.61 -1.63
CA GLU A 3 9.35 -17.12 -3.00
C GLU A 3 9.17 -15.63 -3.13
N LEU A 4 8.49 -15.01 -2.17
CA LEU A 4 8.41 -13.55 -2.19
C LEU A 4 9.74 -13.00 -1.74
N GLU A 5 10.67 -13.13 -2.64
CA GLU A 5 12.04 -12.73 -2.40
C GLU A 5 12.16 -11.24 -2.24
N THR A 6 13.39 -10.79 -2.25
CA THR A 6 13.65 -9.37 -2.18
C THR A 6 13.55 -8.70 -3.56
N ASP A 7 13.44 -9.50 -4.63
CA ASP A 7 13.36 -8.92 -5.97
C ASP A 7 12.14 -8.04 -6.13
N GLY A 8 12.38 -6.80 -6.52
CA GLY A 8 11.30 -5.86 -6.77
C GLY A 8 10.73 -5.21 -5.52
N TRP A 9 11.14 -5.65 -4.34
CA TRP A 9 10.67 -5.05 -3.10
C TRP A 9 11.47 -3.78 -2.81
N ILE A 10 10.77 -2.72 -2.48
CA ILE A 10 11.36 -1.42 -2.17
C ILE A 10 10.89 -1.02 -0.79
N THR A 11 11.82 -0.66 0.09
CA THR A 11 11.46 -0.20 1.42
C THR A 11 10.90 1.21 1.31
N MET A 12 9.68 1.39 1.84
CA MET A 12 9.05 2.71 1.87
C MET A 12 9.49 3.47 3.11
N ILE A 13 9.33 2.85 4.26
CA ILE A 13 9.82 3.35 5.54
C ILE A 13 10.08 2.12 6.40
N ALA A 14 10.57 2.32 7.62
CA ALA A 14 10.89 1.20 8.51
C ALA A 14 9.68 0.28 8.67
N GLY A 15 9.85 -1.00 8.38
CA GLY A 15 8.82 -2.01 8.56
C GLY A 15 7.81 -2.11 7.43
N ILE A 16 7.90 -1.26 6.41
CA ILE A 16 6.92 -1.28 5.31
C ILE A 16 7.66 -1.29 3.98
N ARG A 17 7.35 -2.27 3.15
CA ARG A 17 7.95 -2.36 1.83
C ARG A 17 6.87 -2.65 0.81
N ARG A 18 7.15 -2.30 -0.43
CA ARG A 18 6.18 -2.40 -1.51
C ARG A 18 6.79 -3.06 -2.74
N ARG A 19 5.94 -3.60 -3.58
CA ARG A 19 6.34 -4.17 -4.86
C ARG A 19 5.26 -3.90 -5.89
N THR A 20 5.61 -3.25 -6.99
CA THR A 20 4.66 -3.00 -8.07
C THR A 20 4.33 -4.33 -8.76
N LEU A 21 3.05 -4.61 -8.93
CA LEU A 21 2.59 -5.81 -9.61
C LEU A 21 2.36 -5.55 -11.08
N ALA A 22 1.60 -4.51 -11.39
CA ALA A 22 1.25 -4.20 -12.77
C ALA A 22 0.83 -2.74 -12.86
N ALA A 23 1.03 -2.13 -14.02
CA ALA A 23 0.59 -0.77 -14.25
C ALA A 23 0.12 -0.64 -15.68
N GLY A 24 -1.07 -0.07 -15.85
CA GLY A 24 -1.63 0.24 -17.14
C GLY A 24 -1.73 1.74 -17.30
N GLU A 25 -2.50 2.19 -18.29
CA GLU A 25 -2.66 3.62 -18.54
C GLU A 25 -3.49 4.31 -17.48
N GLN A 26 -4.46 3.60 -16.91
CA GLN A 26 -5.44 4.22 -16.01
C GLN A 26 -5.35 3.75 -14.58
N MET A 27 -4.59 2.71 -14.29
CA MET A 27 -4.51 2.17 -12.94
C MET A 27 -3.25 1.35 -12.74
N MET A 28 -2.90 1.11 -11.49
CA MET A 28 -1.79 0.24 -11.15
C MET A 28 -2.09 -0.52 -9.87
N GLN A 29 -1.42 -1.63 -9.69
CA GLN A 29 -1.51 -2.43 -8.48
C GLN A 29 -0.13 -2.61 -7.87
N MET A 30 -0.09 -2.63 -6.54
CA MET A 30 1.14 -2.96 -5.83
C MET A 30 0.83 -3.76 -4.58
N LEU A 31 1.77 -4.59 -4.17
CA LEU A 31 1.73 -5.24 -2.88
C LEU A 31 2.39 -4.35 -1.86
N VAL A 32 1.87 -4.37 -0.64
CA VAL A 32 2.52 -3.71 0.48
C VAL A 32 2.58 -4.71 1.62
N ALA A 33 3.78 -4.93 2.13
CA ALA A 33 4.02 -5.82 3.26
C ALA A 33 4.39 -4.96 4.46
N LEU A 34 3.68 -5.17 5.57
CA LEU A 34 3.86 -4.36 6.77
C LEU A 34 4.19 -5.26 7.95
N ASP A 35 5.29 -4.93 8.61
CA ASP A 35 5.66 -5.62 9.85
C ASP A 35 4.70 -5.22 10.97
N PRO A 36 4.53 -6.07 11.99
CA PRO A 36 3.67 -5.72 13.11
C PRO A 36 4.10 -4.40 13.75
N GLY A 37 3.13 -3.53 14.00
CA GLY A 37 3.40 -2.26 14.67
C GLY A 37 3.96 -1.18 13.77
N SER A 38 4.21 -1.48 12.50
CA SER A 38 4.71 -0.45 11.59
C SER A 38 3.59 0.54 11.28
N GLN A 39 3.98 1.78 11.05
CA GLN A 39 3.03 2.86 10.85
C GLN A 39 3.36 3.64 9.60
N LEU A 40 2.36 3.84 8.75
CA LEU A 40 2.46 4.71 7.61
C LEU A 40 1.87 6.05 8.02
N PRO A 41 2.70 7.11 8.08
CA PRO A 41 2.22 8.41 8.56
C PRO A 41 1.13 8.98 7.66
N GLU A 42 0.37 9.91 8.21
CA GLU A 42 -0.69 10.55 7.46
C GLU A 42 -0.14 11.22 6.21
N HIS A 43 -0.79 10.99 5.09
CA HIS A 43 -0.40 11.54 3.80
C HIS A 43 -1.64 11.60 2.92
N GLN A 44 -1.51 12.25 1.77
CA GLN A 44 -2.60 12.29 0.80
C GLN A 44 -2.01 12.38 -0.59
N HIS A 45 -2.78 11.94 -1.56
CA HIS A 45 -2.40 12.00 -2.96
C HIS A 45 -3.68 12.11 -3.79
N PRO A 46 -3.59 12.66 -5.01
CA PRO A 46 -4.80 12.85 -5.81
C PRO A 46 -5.42 11.56 -6.33
N HIS A 47 -4.70 10.47 -6.25
CA HIS A 47 -5.14 9.18 -6.79
C HIS A 47 -6.22 8.56 -5.92
N GLU A 48 -7.22 7.96 -6.56
CA GLU A 48 -8.16 7.10 -5.85
C GLU A 48 -7.44 5.80 -5.51
N GLN A 49 -7.71 5.25 -4.34
CA GLN A 49 -7.02 4.05 -3.87
C GLN A 49 -8.02 3.04 -3.33
N LEU A 50 -7.88 1.79 -3.77
CA LEU A 50 -8.57 0.67 -3.15
C LEU A 50 -7.52 -0.17 -2.45
N THR A 51 -7.79 -0.57 -1.21
CA THR A 51 -6.88 -1.44 -0.47
C THR A 51 -7.62 -2.71 -0.11
N TYR A 52 -7.03 -3.84 -0.48
CA TYR A 52 -7.57 -5.17 -0.20
C TYR A 52 -6.59 -5.93 0.67
N VAL A 53 -7.04 -6.43 1.81
CA VAL A 53 -6.18 -7.15 2.74
C VAL A 53 -6.13 -8.61 2.37
N LEU A 54 -4.94 -9.12 2.06
CA LEU A 54 -4.72 -10.53 1.76
C LEU A 54 -4.54 -11.32 3.05
N GLN A 55 -3.79 -10.77 4.00
CA GLN A 55 -3.58 -11.42 5.29
C GLN A 55 -3.18 -10.36 6.31
N GLY A 56 -3.46 -10.63 7.57
CA GLY A 56 -3.13 -9.74 8.65
C GLY A 56 -4.30 -8.85 9.05
N ARG A 57 -4.00 -7.76 9.74
CA ARG A 57 -4.99 -6.79 10.16
C ARG A 57 -4.39 -5.40 10.07
N LEU A 58 -5.11 -4.51 9.40
CA LEU A 58 -4.64 -3.16 9.16
C LEU A 58 -5.66 -2.18 9.73
N ARG A 59 -5.18 -1.20 10.47
CA ARG A 59 -6.03 -0.12 10.95
C ARG A 59 -5.72 1.12 10.14
N PHE A 60 -6.74 1.60 9.43
CA PHE A 60 -6.64 2.87 8.71
C PHE A 60 -7.23 3.99 9.53
N PHE A 61 -6.67 5.19 9.32
CA PHE A 61 -7.27 6.43 9.80
C PHE A 61 -7.53 7.25 8.55
N ILE A 62 -8.80 7.36 8.17
CA ILE A 62 -9.20 8.06 6.94
C ILE A 62 -9.97 9.29 7.35
N ALA A 63 -9.42 10.47 7.02
CA ALA A 63 -9.98 11.74 7.46
C ALA A 63 -10.23 11.71 8.97
N GLY A 64 -9.30 11.08 9.72
CA GLY A 64 -9.39 11.01 11.17
C GLY A 64 -10.28 9.91 11.73
N VAL A 65 -10.93 9.11 10.87
CA VAL A 65 -11.84 8.05 11.32
C VAL A 65 -11.14 6.71 11.20
N ALA A 66 -11.11 5.95 12.29
CA ALA A 66 -10.44 4.65 12.32
C ALA A 66 -11.29 3.56 11.67
N ARG A 67 -10.67 2.74 10.85
CA ARG A 67 -11.30 1.59 10.19
C ARG A 67 -10.33 0.42 10.23
N GLU A 68 -10.77 -0.73 10.72
CA GLU A 68 -9.93 -1.93 10.71
C GLU A 68 -10.39 -2.87 9.61
N LEU A 69 -9.41 -3.45 8.93
CA LEU A 69 -9.65 -4.44 7.88
C LEU A 69 -8.89 -5.71 8.18
N GLY A 70 -9.56 -6.84 7.98
CA GLY A 70 -8.94 -8.15 8.04
C GLY A 70 -8.93 -8.80 6.67
N PRO A 71 -8.47 -10.06 6.59
CA PRO A 71 -8.35 -10.74 5.29
C PRO A 71 -9.66 -10.78 4.54
N GLY A 72 -9.59 -10.49 3.24
CA GLY A 72 -10.75 -10.49 2.37
C GLY A 72 -11.56 -9.21 2.40
N GLU A 73 -11.16 -8.23 3.20
CA GLU A 73 -11.87 -6.96 3.30
C GLU A 73 -11.14 -5.87 2.56
N SER A 74 -11.87 -4.90 2.07
CA SER A 74 -11.26 -3.79 1.35
C SER A 74 -12.04 -2.51 1.61
N LEU A 75 -11.39 -1.38 1.27
CA LEU A 75 -12.05 -0.09 1.35
C LEU A 75 -11.51 0.82 0.26
N CYS A 76 -12.24 1.91 0.04
CA CYS A 76 -11.86 2.92 -0.93
C CYS A 76 -11.42 4.18 -0.21
N ILE A 77 -10.30 4.75 -0.65
CA ILE A 77 -9.81 6.04 -0.16
C ILE A 77 -9.94 7.00 -1.33
N PRO A 78 -10.89 7.94 -1.26
CA PRO A 78 -11.04 8.92 -2.35
C PRO A 78 -9.80 9.77 -2.51
N GLY A 79 -9.55 10.23 -3.73
CA GLY A 79 -8.41 11.09 -4.00
C GLY A 79 -8.41 12.32 -3.12
N GLY A 80 -7.22 12.72 -2.67
CA GLY A 80 -7.06 13.90 -1.85
C GLY A 80 -7.43 13.73 -0.38
N THR A 81 -7.85 12.55 0.03
CA THR A 81 -8.26 12.32 1.42
C THR A 81 -7.06 11.95 2.28
N PRO A 82 -6.80 12.69 3.37
CA PRO A 82 -5.70 12.33 4.27
C PRO A 82 -5.94 10.97 4.91
N HIS A 83 -4.90 10.15 4.91
CA HIS A 83 -5.02 8.81 5.49
C HIS A 83 -3.68 8.33 6.05
N ALA A 84 -3.77 7.48 7.04
CA ALA A 84 -2.64 6.85 7.71
C ALA A 84 -3.01 5.40 7.95
N ALA A 85 -2.02 4.57 8.27
CA ALA A 85 -2.28 3.16 8.51
C ALA A 85 -1.31 2.61 9.54
N GLU A 86 -1.76 1.56 10.22
CA GLU A 86 -0.95 0.89 11.23
C GLU A 86 -1.23 -0.61 11.13
N ALA A 87 -0.18 -1.41 11.07
CA ALA A 87 -0.34 -2.85 11.01
C ALA A 87 -0.44 -3.40 12.43
N LEU A 88 -1.51 -4.15 12.70
CA LEU A 88 -1.73 -4.73 14.02
C LEU A 88 -1.06 -6.08 14.16
N GLU A 89 -0.71 -6.69 13.03
CA GLU A 89 0.01 -7.96 12.95
C GLU A 89 0.70 -7.99 11.59
N PRO A 90 1.48 -9.03 11.27
CA PRO A 90 2.10 -9.08 9.94
C PRO A 90 1.02 -9.00 8.87
N THR A 91 1.12 -8.03 7.98
CA THR A 91 0.02 -7.70 7.07
C THR A 91 0.52 -7.62 5.64
N LEU A 92 -0.29 -8.11 4.72
CA LEU A 92 -0.03 -8.04 3.29
C LEU A 92 -1.29 -7.54 2.61
N VAL A 93 -1.15 -6.46 1.84
CA VAL A 93 -2.31 -5.86 1.14
C VAL A 93 -1.98 -5.64 -0.33
N VAL A 94 -3.03 -5.55 -1.13
CA VAL A 94 -2.93 -5.09 -2.51
C VAL A 94 -3.56 -3.70 -2.55
N ASP A 95 -2.78 -2.73 -3.01
CA ASP A 95 -3.27 -1.37 -3.26
C ASP A 95 -3.46 -1.18 -4.74
N THR A 96 -4.60 -0.67 -5.14
CA THR A 96 -4.90 -0.32 -6.52
C THR A 96 -5.12 1.18 -6.59
N PHE A 97 -4.40 1.83 -7.50
CA PHE A 97 -4.47 3.29 -7.68
C PHE A 97 -4.98 3.64 -9.06
N SER A 98 -5.75 4.70 -9.14
CA SER A 98 -6.17 5.28 -10.41
C SER A 98 -6.15 6.80 -10.28
N PRO A 99 -5.39 7.51 -11.13
CA PRO A 99 -4.47 7.01 -12.14
C PRO A 99 -3.24 6.36 -11.51
N PRO A 100 -2.33 5.82 -12.33
CA PRO A 100 -1.11 5.22 -11.79
C PRO A 100 -0.27 6.24 -11.02
N ARG A 101 0.42 5.76 -10.01
CA ARG A 101 1.32 6.57 -9.18
C ARG A 101 2.63 6.75 -9.94
N GLU A 102 2.73 7.82 -10.72
CA GLU A 102 3.93 8.07 -11.51
C GLU A 102 5.17 8.26 -10.62
N ASP A 103 4.97 8.80 -9.43
CA ASP A 103 6.07 8.95 -8.49
C ASP A 103 6.67 7.59 -8.11
N LEU A 104 5.81 6.61 -7.83
CA LEU A 104 6.27 5.28 -7.46
C LEU A 104 6.84 4.54 -8.65
N LEU A 105 6.23 4.69 -9.83
CA LEU A 105 6.73 4.05 -11.04
C LEU A 105 8.10 4.62 -11.41
N GLU A 106 8.31 5.91 -11.21
CA GLU A 106 9.62 6.51 -11.46
C GLU A 106 10.65 5.94 -10.51
N GLU A 107 10.28 5.77 -9.25
CA GLU A 107 11.17 5.16 -8.28
C GLU A 107 11.53 3.74 -8.69
N ASP A 108 10.54 2.97 -9.15
CA ASP A 108 10.80 1.61 -9.64
C ASP A 108 11.85 1.62 -10.74
N ARG A 109 11.70 2.52 -11.70
CA ARG A 109 12.63 2.59 -12.83
C ARG A 109 14.03 2.96 -12.39
N SER A 110 14.13 3.88 -11.45
CA SER A 110 15.46 4.35 -11.02
C SER A 110 16.20 3.30 -10.21
N LEU A 111 15.49 2.41 -9.54
CA LEU A 111 16.09 1.37 -8.70
C LEU A 111 16.37 0.07 -9.45
N LYS A 112 15.96 -0.01 -10.70
CA LYS A 112 16.15 -1.24 -11.48
C LYS A 112 17.47 -1.27 -12.24
N ARG A 113 18.30 -0.33 -12.04
CA ARG A 113 19.57 -0.27 -12.76
C ARG A 113 20.63 -1.09 -12.14
#